data_42298845d1030fbd0de5b0c747df09d9
#
_entry.id   42298845d1030fbd0de5b0c747df09d9
#
_cell.length_a   1.000
_cell.length_b   1.000
_cell.length_c   1.000
_cell.angle_alpha   90.00
_cell.angle_beta   90.00
_cell.angle_gamma   90.00
#
_symmetry.space_group_name_H-M   'P 1'
#
loop_
_entity.id
_entity.type
_entity.pdbx_description
1 polymer ?
#
loop_
_entity_poly.entity_id
_entity_poly.type
_entity_poly.pdbx_seq_one_letter_code
_entity_poly.pdbx_strand_id
1 'polypeptide(L)'
;MSERPAAGETRFRRMNDLPSTHLLGAGTAMCAGCGGLQAVQEIYDVLGERTVFVNAAGCMTLLSIYPFTPFRGSWLYTAMACAPAGAQGVRDALDLLVAKRRLPPEEDLDVVVLAGDGASYGMGLSATSAAIDRGLDFVYVCYDNEGYGNTGQQSSAATPHAARTATDGGAGFPGAKKDLFAIWVANGPSYVATAIGAEPLDLARKVEKARRLRGSRLLLVLAPCPTGWGFEPGEMAEIGRLAVATGFWPLKEWERASGRVVHTKVRRPRLPVEEYLRRQGRFRHLFEPARDARRLAEIQAGVDAYWAGVA
;
A
#
# COMPACT_ATOMS: atom_id res chain seq x y z
N MET A 1 10.26 27.02 -1.00
CA MET A 1 8.80 26.82 -0.78
C MET A 1 8.18 26.52 -2.13
N SER A 2 7.86 25.25 -2.43
CA SER A 2 7.12 24.94 -3.67
C SER A 2 5.66 25.28 -3.44
N GLU A 3 5.12 26.20 -4.23
CA GLU A 3 3.71 26.56 -4.23
C GLU A 3 2.85 25.28 -4.35
N ARG A 4 1.83 25.14 -3.51
CA ARG A 4 0.83 24.09 -3.64
C ARG A 4 0.05 24.36 -4.93
N PRO A 5 0.05 23.46 -5.93
CA PRO A 5 -0.72 23.67 -7.16
C PRO A 5 -2.22 23.81 -6.84
N ALA A 6 -2.94 24.54 -7.70
CA ALA A 6 -4.38 24.78 -7.55
C ALA A 6 -5.18 23.48 -7.46
N ALA A 7 -6.36 23.51 -6.83
CA ALA A 7 -7.23 22.36 -6.72
C ALA A 7 -7.54 21.77 -8.10
N GLY A 8 -7.18 20.53 -8.35
CA GLY A 8 -7.40 19.81 -9.60
C GLY A 8 -6.16 19.56 -10.47
N GLU A 9 -5.08 20.32 -10.31
CA GLU A 9 -3.85 20.09 -11.10
C GLU A 9 -2.82 19.28 -10.33
N THR A 10 -2.29 18.22 -10.94
CA THR A 10 -1.14 17.47 -10.42
C THR A 10 0.15 18.05 -10.97
N ARG A 11 1.20 18.11 -10.13
CA ARG A 11 2.56 18.45 -10.58
C ARG A 11 3.21 17.29 -11.35
N PHE A 12 2.73 16.06 -11.17
CA PHE A 12 3.27 14.86 -11.79
C PHE A 12 2.53 14.54 -13.09
N ARG A 13 2.94 15.13 -14.21
CA ARG A 13 2.32 14.90 -15.53
C ARG A 13 3.03 13.79 -16.30
N ARG A 14 4.34 13.65 -16.15
CA ARG A 14 5.22 12.67 -16.83
C ARG A 14 6.32 12.18 -15.87
N MET A 15 7.02 11.11 -16.25
CA MET A 15 8.06 10.47 -15.41
C MET A 15 9.14 11.43 -14.95
N ASN A 16 9.54 12.40 -15.78
CA ASN A 16 10.57 13.40 -15.44
C ASN A 16 10.12 14.40 -14.37
N ASP A 17 8.83 14.41 -14.01
CA ASP A 17 8.32 15.28 -12.96
C ASP A 17 8.43 14.62 -11.56
N LEU A 18 8.79 13.32 -11.53
CA LEU A 18 9.00 12.60 -10.27
C LEU A 18 10.25 13.13 -9.55
N PRO A 19 10.27 13.10 -8.20
CA PRO A 19 11.46 13.49 -7.45
C PRO A 19 12.68 12.67 -7.87
N SER A 20 13.79 13.34 -8.15
CA SER A 20 15.08 12.72 -8.50
C SER A 20 15.98 12.51 -7.28
N THR A 21 15.64 13.14 -6.15
CA THR A 21 16.38 13.02 -4.88
C THR A 21 15.60 12.14 -3.94
N HIS A 22 16.24 11.08 -3.44
CA HIS A 22 15.63 10.18 -2.49
C HIS A 22 15.83 10.65 -1.05
N LEU A 23 14.74 10.73 -0.31
CA LEU A 23 14.73 11.12 1.11
C LEU A 23 15.08 9.94 2.03
N LEU A 24 14.83 8.71 1.58
CA LEU A 24 15.21 7.52 2.31
C LEU A 24 16.71 7.25 2.09
N GLY A 25 17.48 7.21 3.16
CA GLY A 25 18.93 6.92 3.09
C GLY A 25 19.20 5.49 2.60
N ALA A 26 20.34 5.30 1.94
CA ALA A 26 20.80 3.98 1.50
C ALA A 26 21.24 3.10 2.69
N GLY A 27 21.39 1.79 2.45
CA GLY A 27 21.93 0.85 3.42
C GLY A 27 20.91 0.28 4.40
N THR A 28 19.67 0.08 3.96
CA THR A 28 18.62 -0.56 4.78
C THR A 28 18.82 -2.07 4.91
N ALA A 29 18.30 -2.68 5.97
CA ALA A 29 18.27 -4.14 6.17
C ALA A 29 17.10 -4.83 5.43
N MET A 30 16.45 -4.14 4.50
CA MET A 30 15.33 -4.67 3.73
C MET A 30 15.81 -5.64 2.63
N CYS A 31 14.91 -6.53 2.20
CA CYS A 31 15.19 -7.46 1.12
C CYS A 31 15.49 -6.73 -0.20
N ALA A 32 16.41 -7.26 -0.98
CA ALA A 32 16.64 -6.79 -2.36
C ALA A 32 15.34 -6.97 -3.19
N GLY A 33 15.01 -5.98 -4.02
CA GLY A 33 13.80 -5.99 -4.85
C GLY A 33 12.48 -5.91 -4.08
N CYS A 34 12.49 -5.44 -2.83
CA CYS A 34 11.27 -5.28 -2.04
C CYS A 34 10.36 -4.20 -2.62
N GLY A 35 9.20 -4.59 -3.16
CA GLY A 35 8.21 -3.65 -3.69
C GLY A 35 7.61 -2.71 -2.63
N GLY A 36 7.57 -3.16 -1.37
CA GLY A 36 7.15 -2.32 -0.26
C GLY A 36 8.14 -1.21 0.06
N LEU A 37 9.45 -1.52 0.05
CA LEU A 37 10.51 -0.53 0.23
C LEU A 37 10.49 0.52 -0.88
N GLN A 38 10.39 0.06 -2.14
CA GLN A 38 10.28 0.96 -3.28
C GLN A 38 9.10 1.92 -3.14
N ALA A 39 7.92 1.38 -2.84
CA ALA A 39 6.72 2.21 -2.67
C ALA A 39 6.84 3.21 -1.51
N VAL A 40 7.42 2.82 -0.37
CA VAL A 40 7.67 3.71 0.78
C VAL A 40 8.62 4.84 0.40
N GLN A 41 9.69 4.54 -0.34
CA GLN A 41 10.62 5.54 -0.84
C GLN A 41 9.90 6.56 -1.75
N GLU A 42 9.15 6.10 -2.75
CA GLU A 42 8.40 6.97 -3.67
C GLU A 42 7.37 7.83 -2.92
N ILE A 43 6.65 7.25 -1.96
CA ILE A 43 5.68 7.98 -1.12
C ILE A 43 6.39 9.05 -0.31
N TYR A 44 7.51 8.72 0.33
CA TYR A 44 8.26 9.67 1.15
C TYR A 44 8.84 10.82 0.32
N ASP A 45 9.37 10.54 -0.87
CA ASP A 45 9.89 11.53 -1.80
C ASP A 45 8.81 12.54 -2.26
N VAL A 46 7.55 12.08 -2.37
CA VAL A 46 6.41 12.94 -2.70
C VAL A 46 5.91 13.76 -1.49
N LEU A 47 5.85 13.14 -0.30
CA LEU A 47 5.42 13.79 0.93
C LEU A 47 6.44 14.82 1.43
N GLY A 48 7.73 14.50 1.35
CA GLY A 48 8.80 15.37 1.81
C GLY A 48 9.24 15.09 3.26
N GLU A 49 10.28 15.81 3.70
CA GLU A 49 10.95 15.62 5.01
C GLU A 49 10.04 15.91 6.21
N ARG A 50 9.01 16.73 6.02
CA ARG A 50 8.09 17.15 7.09
C ARG A 50 7.03 16.08 7.37
N THR A 51 7.49 14.86 7.62
CA THR A 51 6.65 13.69 7.82
C THR A 51 7.00 12.98 9.13
N VAL A 52 5.98 12.62 9.90
CA VAL A 52 6.10 11.72 11.04
C VAL A 52 5.52 10.38 10.65
N PHE A 53 6.37 9.35 10.61
CA PHE A 53 5.93 7.98 10.36
C PHE A 53 5.55 7.29 11.68
N VAL A 54 4.36 6.69 11.70
CA VAL A 54 3.92 5.79 12.77
C VAL A 54 3.85 4.39 12.19
N ASN A 55 4.87 3.58 12.46
CA ASN A 55 5.04 2.26 11.89
C ASN A 55 4.40 1.18 12.75
N ALA A 56 3.55 0.36 12.15
CA ALA A 56 3.10 -0.90 12.71
C ALA A 56 4.20 -1.97 12.58
N ALA A 57 4.39 -2.79 13.61
CA ALA A 57 5.29 -3.93 13.55
C ALA A 57 5.10 -4.75 12.25
N GLY A 58 6.18 -5.10 11.57
CA GLY A 58 6.17 -5.81 10.29
C GLY A 58 7.50 -5.62 9.54
N CYS A 59 7.51 -5.85 8.23
CA CYS A 59 8.74 -5.74 7.42
C CYS A 59 9.41 -4.37 7.54
N MET A 60 8.63 -3.27 7.56
CA MET A 60 9.19 -1.92 7.63
C MET A 60 9.85 -1.59 8.97
N THR A 61 9.73 -2.44 10.00
CA THR A 61 10.51 -2.35 11.22
C THR A 61 12.02 -2.39 10.93
N LEU A 62 12.42 -3.12 9.89
CA LEU A 62 13.82 -3.25 9.47
C LEU A 62 14.42 -1.96 8.89
N LEU A 63 13.61 -0.94 8.61
CA LEU A 63 14.08 0.36 8.15
C LEU A 63 14.76 1.17 9.27
N SER A 64 14.29 1.04 10.50
CA SER A 64 14.81 1.77 11.65
C SER A 64 15.22 0.80 12.75
N ILE A 65 16.45 0.30 12.67
CA ILE A 65 17.06 -0.57 13.71
C ILE A 65 18.14 0.24 14.42
N TYR A 66 17.92 0.52 15.72
CA TYR A 66 18.87 1.26 16.51
C TYR A 66 20.32 0.74 16.33
N PRO A 67 21.32 1.63 16.14
CA PRO A 67 21.23 3.10 16.12
C PRO A 67 20.95 3.71 14.73
N PHE A 68 20.56 2.91 13.73
CA PHE A 68 20.39 3.34 12.35
C PHE A 68 18.96 3.70 12.04
N THR A 69 18.76 4.81 11.32
CA THR A 69 17.50 5.16 10.67
C THR A 69 17.79 5.75 9.30
N PRO A 70 17.13 5.30 8.23
CA PRO A 70 17.28 5.88 6.91
C PRO A 70 16.38 7.11 6.72
N PHE A 71 15.49 7.41 7.66
CA PHE A 71 14.55 8.52 7.56
C PHE A 71 15.18 9.83 8.03
N ARG A 72 14.89 10.91 7.31
CA ARG A 72 15.17 12.28 7.75
C ARG A 72 14.07 12.84 8.65
N GLY A 73 12.85 12.29 8.53
CA GLY A 73 11.70 12.61 9.36
C GLY A 73 11.65 11.80 10.65
N SER A 74 10.65 12.05 11.46
CA SER A 74 10.44 11.35 12.72
C SER A 74 9.84 9.96 12.49
N TRP A 75 10.24 9.00 13.32
CA TRP A 75 9.78 7.62 13.28
C TRP A 75 9.32 7.16 14.65
N LEU A 76 8.08 6.67 14.72
CA LEU A 76 7.50 6.05 15.90
C LEU A 76 7.16 4.60 15.60
N TYR A 77 7.74 3.67 16.33
CA TYR A 77 7.42 2.25 16.23
C TYR A 77 6.30 1.86 17.19
N THR A 78 5.34 1.05 16.72
CA THR A 78 4.20 0.59 17.52
C THR A 78 3.97 -0.90 17.34
N ALA A 79 3.23 -1.52 18.26
CA ALA A 79 2.67 -2.84 18.02
C ALA A 79 1.77 -2.84 16.80
N MET A 80 1.63 -4.00 16.14
CA MET A 80 0.98 -4.15 14.83
C MET A 80 -0.43 -3.53 14.77
N ALA A 81 -1.25 -3.72 15.81
CA ALA A 81 -2.61 -3.19 15.86
C ALA A 81 -2.69 -1.69 16.24
N CYS A 82 -1.61 -1.11 16.77
CA CYS A 82 -1.67 0.16 17.50
C CYS A 82 -1.28 1.39 16.65
N ALA A 83 -0.80 1.22 15.42
CA ALA A 83 -0.30 2.35 14.65
C ALA A 83 -1.34 3.46 14.41
N PRO A 84 -2.62 3.19 14.10
CA PRO A 84 -3.62 4.26 14.00
C PRO A 84 -3.85 5.03 15.30
N ALA A 85 -3.83 4.34 16.45
CA ALA A 85 -3.93 4.99 17.76
C ALA A 85 -2.68 5.83 18.08
N GLY A 86 -1.48 5.35 17.72
CA GLY A 86 -0.25 6.12 17.80
C GLY A 86 -0.29 7.37 16.94
N ALA A 87 -0.79 7.25 15.71
CA ALA A 87 -0.96 8.38 14.80
C ALA A 87 -1.95 9.42 15.36
N GLN A 88 -3.03 8.98 16.02
CA GLN A 88 -3.92 9.88 16.72
C GLN A 88 -3.19 10.71 17.77
N GLY A 89 -2.41 10.04 18.65
CA GLY A 89 -1.66 10.76 19.69
C GLY A 89 -0.67 11.78 19.11
N VAL A 90 0.00 11.43 18.00
CA VAL A 90 0.90 12.35 17.29
C VAL A 90 0.12 13.53 16.71
N ARG A 91 -1.01 13.29 16.04
CA ARG A 91 -1.81 14.37 15.44
C ARG A 91 -2.40 15.29 16.49
N ASP A 92 -2.99 14.74 17.56
CA ASP A 92 -3.54 15.51 18.68
C ASP A 92 -2.46 16.40 19.31
N ALA A 93 -1.24 15.89 19.48
CA ALA A 93 -0.13 16.67 20.00
C ALA A 93 0.29 17.82 19.07
N LEU A 94 0.37 17.58 17.75
CA LEU A 94 0.69 18.61 16.77
C LEU A 94 -0.40 19.68 16.71
N ASP A 95 -1.67 19.29 16.71
CA ASP A 95 -2.81 20.22 16.72
C ASP A 95 -2.80 21.10 17.97
N LEU A 96 -2.46 20.52 19.13
CA LEU A 96 -2.33 21.26 20.38
C LEU A 96 -1.16 22.27 20.33
N LEU A 97 -0.02 21.87 19.71
CA LEU A 97 1.11 22.79 19.56
C LEU A 97 0.78 23.96 18.64
N VAL A 98 0.04 23.72 17.55
CA VAL A 98 -0.45 24.77 16.66
C VAL A 98 -1.45 25.67 17.40
N ALA A 99 -2.43 25.11 18.11
CA ALA A 99 -3.40 25.87 18.89
C ALA A 99 -2.76 26.74 19.98
N LYS A 100 -1.69 26.26 20.61
CA LYS A 100 -0.87 26.99 21.58
C LYS A 100 0.14 27.96 20.96
N ARG A 101 0.17 28.12 19.64
CA ARG A 101 1.14 28.91 18.88
C ARG A 101 2.61 28.54 19.17
N ARG A 102 2.87 27.27 19.48
CA ARG A 102 4.22 26.71 19.69
C ARG A 102 4.78 26.06 18.42
N LEU A 103 3.92 25.76 17.45
CA LEU A 103 4.22 25.33 16.11
C LEU A 103 3.45 26.22 15.13
N PRO A 104 4.11 26.95 14.20
CA PRO A 104 3.42 27.68 13.15
C PRO A 104 2.60 26.71 12.26
N PRO A 105 1.38 27.07 11.85
CA PRO A 105 0.54 26.20 11.00
C PRO A 105 1.22 25.77 9.69
N GLU A 106 2.03 26.67 9.10
CA GLU A 106 2.83 26.37 7.89
C GLU A 106 3.96 25.39 8.16
N GLU A 107 4.31 25.16 9.41
CA GLU A 107 5.29 24.18 9.87
C GLU A 107 4.68 22.86 10.35
N ASP A 108 3.37 22.69 10.24
CA ASP A 108 2.71 21.45 10.57
C ASP A 108 3.25 20.24 9.76
N LEU A 109 3.16 19.07 10.35
CA LEU A 109 3.76 17.84 9.84
C LEU A 109 2.69 16.90 9.27
N ASP A 110 3.00 16.23 8.18
CA ASP A 110 2.19 15.11 7.68
C ASP A 110 2.36 13.90 8.62
N VAL A 111 1.26 13.38 9.15
CA VAL A 111 1.27 12.15 9.97
C VAL A 111 0.93 10.97 9.06
N VAL A 112 1.82 9.98 9.01
CA VAL A 112 1.70 8.83 8.12
C VAL A 112 1.75 7.54 8.92
N VAL A 113 0.67 6.76 8.88
CA VAL A 113 0.68 5.38 9.34
C VAL A 113 1.30 4.51 8.24
N LEU A 114 2.28 3.72 8.60
CA LEU A 114 2.91 2.73 7.72
C LEU A 114 2.65 1.34 8.30
N ALA A 115 1.83 0.56 7.62
CA ALA A 115 1.36 -0.75 8.11
C ALA A 115 1.34 -1.80 7.00
N GLY A 116 1.68 -3.04 7.32
CA GLY A 116 1.50 -4.17 6.42
C GLY A 116 0.05 -4.64 6.34
N ASP A 117 -0.21 -5.57 5.43
CA ASP A 117 -1.53 -6.16 5.25
C ASP A 117 -2.04 -6.89 6.50
N GLY A 118 -1.19 -7.62 7.24
CA GLY A 118 -1.59 -8.27 8.49
C GLY A 118 -2.15 -7.31 9.52
N ALA A 119 -1.56 -6.10 9.64
CA ALA A 119 -2.08 -5.04 10.48
C ALA A 119 -3.37 -4.44 9.91
N SER A 120 -3.37 -4.13 8.60
CA SER A 120 -4.43 -3.37 7.96
C SER A 120 -5.72 -4.16 7.75
N TYR A 121 -5.62 -5.41 7.29
CA TYR A 121 -6.78 -6.28 7.00
C TYR A 121 -7.28 -7.03 8.24
N GLY A 122 -6.42 -7.15 9.26
CA GLY A 122 -6.65 -7.96 10.45
C GLY A 122 -6.55 -7.16 11.74
N MET A 123 -5.41 -7.26 12.42
CA MET A 123 -5.26 -6.85 13.82
C MET A 123 -5.51 -5.36 14.09
N GLY A 124 -5.21 -4.46 13.16
CA GLY A 124 -5.40 -3.00 13.31
C GLY A 124 -6.68 -2.45 12.69
N LEU A 125 -7.56 -3.30 12.12
CA LEU A 125 -8.74 -2.83 11.41
C LEU A 125 -9.70 -2.03 12.30
N SER A 126 -9.92 -2.46 13.55
CA SER A 126 -10.75 -1.74 14.52
C SER A 126 -10.17 -0.36 14.89
N ALA A 127 -8.87 -0.28 15.12
CA ALA A 127 -8.18 0.97 15.42
C ALA A 127 -8.22 1.93 14.22
N THR A 128 -8.09 1.41 12.99
CA THR A 128 -8.23 2.19 11.76
C THR A 128 -9.64 2.73 11.60
N SER A 129 -10.67 1.90 11.81
CA SER A 129 -12.08 2.31 11.78
C SER A 129 -12.35 3.44 12.78
N ALA A 130 -11.86 3.29 14.02
CA ALA A 130 -12.02 4.31 15.07
C ALA A 130 -11.30 5.62 14.73
N ALA A 131 -10.14 5.57 14.08
CA ALA A 131 -9.41 6.76 13.64
C ALA A 131 -10.17 7.50 12.52
N ILE A 132 -10.78 6.76 11.58
CA ILE A 132 -11.63 7.32 10.52
C ILE A 132 -12.87 8.00 11.13
N ASP A 133 -13.56 7.31 12.05
CA ASP A 133 -14.75 7.82 12.73
C ASP A 133 -14.49 9.17 13.44
N ARG A 134 -13.32 9.31 14.06
CA ARG A 134 -12.87 10.57 14.68
C ARG A 134 -12.45 11.65 13.69
N GLY A 135 -12.44 11.38 12.39
CA GLY A 135 -11.99 12.32 11.36
C GLY A 135 -10.50 12.67 11.45
N LEU A 136 -9.66 11.76 11.96
CA LEU A 136 -8.22 12.01 12.15
C LEU A 136 -7.55 12.45 10.85
N ASP A 137 -6.76 13.53 10.91
CA ASP A 137 -6.01 14.04 9.75
C ASP A 137 -4.68 13.30 9.60
N PHE A 138 -4.67 12.21 8.83
CA PHE A 138 -3.50 11.37 8.59
C PHE A 138 -3.57 10.68 7.24
N VAL A 139 -2.41 10.27 6.73
CA VAL A 139 -2.29 9.37 5.59
C VAL A 139 -2.01 7.96 6.11
N TYR A 140 -2.80 6.99 5.72
CA TYR A 140 -2.56 5.58 6.00
C TYR A 140 -2.01 4.89 4.76
N VAL A 141 -0.85 4.27 4.87
CA VAL A 141 -0.24 3.46 3.81
C VAL A 141 -0.22 2.01 4.26
N CYS A 142 -1.02 1.18 3.59
CA CYS A 142 -0.91 -0.27 3.68
C CYS A 142 0.02 -0.77 2.58
N TYR A 143 1.23 -1.26 2.94
CA TYR A 143 2.07 -2.02 2.01
C TYR A 143 1.61 -3.49 2.02
N ASP A 144 0.84 -3.86 1.01
CA ASP A 144 0.18 -5.16 0.89
C ASP A 144 1.09 -6.15 0.17
N ASN A 145 1.85 -6.94 0.91
CA ASN A 145 2.67 -8.03 0.38
C ASN A 145 1.97 -9.40 0.46
N GLU A 146 0.67 -9.40 0.78
CA GLU A 146 -0.24 -10.55 0.75
C GLU A 146 0.15 -11.68 1.72
N GLY A 147 0.70 -11.32 2.89
CA GLY A 147 1.07 -12.25 3.95
C GLY A 147 1.83 -11.61 5.09
N TYR A 148 2.03 -12.34 6.20
CA TYR A 148 2.92 -11.93 7.28
C TYR A 148 4.37 -12.20 6.85
N GLY A 149 4.91 -11.32 5.99
CA GLY A 149 6.21 -11.54 5.32
C GLY A 149 7.39 -11.58 6.28
N ASN A 150 7.45 -10.65 7.26
CA ASN A 150 8.56 -10.54 8.20
C ASN A 150 8.78 -11.79 9.06
N THR A 151 7.73 -12.54 9.35
CA THR A 151 7.78 -13.74 10.20
C THR A 151 7.89 -15.03 9.41
N GLY A 152 8.02 -14.99 8.08
CA GLY A 152 8.20 -16.16 7.23
C GLY A 152 7.00 -16.48 6.35
N GLN A 153 6.24 -15.48 5.92
CA GLN A 153 5.16 -15.60 4.92
C GLN A 153 4.00 -16.50 5.36
N GLN A 154 3.48 -16.30 6.56
CA GLN A 154 2.21 -16.90 6.98
C GLN A 154 1.05 -16.21 6.23
N SER A 155 -0.06 -16.94 6.05
CA SER A 155 -1.26 -16.39 5.42
C SER A 155 -1.86 -15.25 6.23
N SER A 156 -2.27 -14.18 5.57
CA SER A 156 -3.05 -13.07 6.10
C SER A 156 -4.42 -13.01 5.45
N ALA A 157 -5.27 -12.08 5.89
CA ALA A 157 -6.55 -11.82 5.22
C ALA A 157 -6.39 -11.16 3.82
N ALA A 158 -5.16 -10.80 3.44
CA ALA A 158 -4.82 -10.30 2.12
C ALA A 158 -4.29 -11.39 1.17
N THR A 159 -4.04 -12.61 1.67
CA THR A 159 -3.51 -13.71 0.85
C THR A 159 -4.52 -14.08 -0.24
N PRO A 160 -4.12 -14.08 -1.51
CA PRO A 160 -5.03 -14.44 -2.60
C PRO A 160 -5.30 -15.94 -2.62
N HIS A 161 -6.45 -16.29 -3.19
CA HIS A 161 -6.85 -17.68 -3.38
C HIS A 161 -5.75 -18.50 -4.08
N ALA A 162 -5.53 -19.71 -3.61
CA ALA A 162 -4.54 -20.66 -4.09
C ALA A 162 -3.06 -20.26 -3.92
N ALA A 163 -2.71 -19.09 -3.37
CA ALA A 163 -1.33 -18.75 -3.07
C ALA A 163 -0.78 -19.64 -1.95
N ARG A 164 0.38 -20.26 -2.13
CA ARG A 164 1.10 -20.99 -1.07
C ARG A 164 1.73 -20.04 -0.08
N THR A 165 1.61 -20.41 1.20
CA THR A 165 2.21 -19.71 2.34
C THR A 165 2.82 -20.73 3.30
N ALA A 166 3.47 -20.27 4.35
CA ALA A 166 4.03 -21.16 5.38
C ALA A 166 2.94 -21.87 6.22
N THR A 167 1.69 -21.45 6.14
CA THR A 167 0.59 -21.95 7.00
C THR A 167 -0.53 -22.68 6.27
N ASP A 168 -0.43 -22.90 4.95
CA ASP A 168 -1.51 -23.56 4.17
C ASP A 168 -1.31 -25.07 3.96
N GLY A 169 -0.24 -25.65 4.53
CA GLY A 169 0.08 -27.07 4.38
C GLY A 169 0.46 -27.50 2.94
N GLY A 170 0.77 -26.53 2.07
CA GLY A 170 1.20 -26.76 0.69
C GLY A 170 0.07 -26.88 -0.34
N ALA A 171 -1.20 -26.86 0.10
CA ALA A 171 -2.35 -26.94 -0.80
C ALA A 171 -2.70 -25.60 -1.46
N GLY A 172 -2.14 -24.50 -0.95
CA GLY A 172 -2.49 -23.14 -1.29
C GLY A 172 -3.68 -22.61 -0.47
N PHE A 173 -3.70 -21.30 -0.25
CA PHE A 173 -4.70 -20.64 0.58
C PHE A 173 -6.13 -20.85 0.05
N PRO A 174 -7.04 -21.45 0.83
CA PRO A 174 -8.38 -21.81 0.36
C PRO A 174 -9.34 -20.64 0.31
N GLY A 175 -9.05 -19.56 1.06
CA GLY A 175 -9.91 -18.38 1.19
C GLY A 175 -9.78 -17.40 0.02
N ALA A 176 -10.60 -16.37 0.07
CA ALA A 176 -10.49 -15.21 -0.81
C ALA A 176 -9.82 -14.03 -0.06
N LYS A 177 -9.10 -13.19 -0.80
CA LYS A 177 -8.58 -11.92 -0.29
C LYS A 177 -9.73 -11.03 0.15
N LYS A 178 -9.64 -10.51 1.38
CA LYS A 178 -10.63 -9.55 1.89
C LYS A 178 -10.59 -8.25 1.08
N ASP A 179 -11.73 -7.68 0.75
CA ASP A 179 -11.78 -6.38 0.06
C ASP A 179 -11.61 -5.21 1.06
N LEU A 180 -10.36 -4.91 1.41
CA LEU A 180 -10.06 -3.82 2.33
C LEU A 180 -10.42 -2.44 1.74
N PHE A 181 -10.34 -2.27 0.42
CA PHE A 181 -10.74 -1.03 -0.23
C PHE A 181 -12.23 -0.73 0.04
N ALA A 182 -13.10 -1.71 -0.18
CA ALA A 182 -14.54 -1.57 0.09
C ALA A 182 -14.83 -1.34 1.58
N ILE A 183 -14.14 -2.05 2.48
CA ILE A 183 -14.25 -1.86 3.93
C ILE A 183 -13.87 -0.43 4.31
N TRP A 184 -12.77 0.09 3.79
CA TRP A 184 -12.34 1.45 4.08
C TRP A 184 -13.32 2.49 3.52
N VAL A 185 -13.81 2.31 2.28
CA VAL A 185 -14.82 3.19 1.69
C VAL A 185 -16.10 3.22 2.56
N ALA A 186 -16.55 2.06 3.06
CA ALA A 186 -17.73 1.96 3.92
C ALA A 186 -17.57 2.71 5.26
N ASN A 187 -16.32 2.87 5.76
CA ASN A 187 -16.04 3.70 6.94
C ASN A 187 -16.07 5.21 6.63
N GLY A 188 -16.16 5.60 5.36
CA GLY A 188 -16.32 6.99 4.94
C GLY A 188 -15.14 7.92 5.22
N PRO A 189 -13.88 7.55 4.92
CA PRO A 189 -12.75 8.47 5.00
C PRO A 189 -12.84 9.57 3.94
N SER A 190 -11.90 10.49 3.90
CA SER A 190 -11.87 11.52 2.85
C SER A 190 -11.43 10.97 1.50
N TYR A 191 -10.55 9.96 1.50
CA TYR A 191 -9.96 9.39 0.28
C TYR A 191 -9.50 7.94 0.51
N VAL A 192 -9.72 7.08 -0.49
CA VAL A 192 -9.16 5.73 -0.56
C VAL A 192 -8.62 5.49 -1.96
N ALA A 193 -7.42 4.92 -2.08
CA ALA A 193 -6.88 4.53 -3.37
C ALA A 193 -6.09 3.22 -3.29
N THR A 194 -6.10 2.47 -4.40
CA THR A 194 -5.14 1.39 -4.64
C THR A 194 -3.99 1.92 -5.47
N ALA A 195 -2.78 1.44 -5.24
CA ALA A 195 -1.58 1.85 -5.96
C ALA A 195 -0.54 0.72 -6.01
N ILE A 196 0.55 0.93 -6.71
CA ILE A 196 1.71 0.03 -6.78
C ILE A 196 2.96 0.83 -7.21
N GLY A 197 4.13 0.53 -6.65
CA GLY A 197 5.39 1.19 -7.03
C GLY A 197 5.82 0.95 -8.49
N ALA A 198 5.39 -0.16 -9.10
CA ALA A 198 5.64 -0.42 -10.52
C ALA A 198 4.91 0.56 -11.48
N GLU A 199 4.01 1.39 -10.96
CA GLU A 199 3.33 2.48 -11.66
C GLU A 199 3.58 3.81 -10.92
N PRO A 200 4.83 4.30 -10.90
CA PRO A 200 5.26 5.38 -10.01
C PRO A 200 4.53 6.70 -10.25
N LEU A 201 4.16 6.99 -11.49
CA LEU A 201 3.41 8.19 -11.81
C LEU A 201 1.97 8.18 -11.24
N ASP A 202 1.31 7.01 -11.27
CA ASP A 202 -0.01 6.83 -10.67
C ASP A 202 0.09 6.92 -9.13
N LEU A 203 1.09 6.28 -8.55
CA LEU A 203 1.36 6.35 -7.10
C LEU A 203 1.63 7.79 -6.65
N ALA A 204 2.52 8.51 -7.33
CA ALA A 204 2.87 9.89 -6.99
C ALA A 204 1.65 10.83 -7.05
N ARG A 205 0.79 10.70 -8.07
CA ARG A 205 -0.45 11.48 -8.19
C ARG A 205 -1.41 11.22 -7.04
N LYS A 206 -1.57 9.96 -6.64
CA LYS A 206 -2.44 9.55 -5.53
C LYS A 206 -1.92 10.04 -4.18
N VAL A 207 -0.61 9.95 -3.96
CA VAL A 207 0.04 10.48 -2.76
C VAL A 207 -0.09 12.00 -2.69
N GLU A 208 0.17 12.70 -3.80
CA GLU A 208 -0.01 14.15 -3.87
C GLU A 208 -1.46 14.56 -3.58
N LYS A 209 -2.42 13.84 -4.14
CA LYS A 209 -3.85 14.06 -3.88
C LYS A 209 -4.20 13.81 -2.41
N ALA A 210 -3.73 12.69 -1.84
CA ALA A 210 -3.91 12.39 -0.43
C ALA A 210 -3.34 13.49 0.48
N ARG A 211 -2.17 14.05 0.15
CA ARG A 211 -1.55 15.14 0.91
C ARG A 211 -2.36 16.44 0.89
N ARG A 212 -3.07 16.73 -0.21
CA ARG A 212 -3.89 17.96 -0.35
C ARG A 212 -5.20 17.87 0.42
N LEU A 213 -5.76 16.68 0.55
CA LEU A 213 -7.01 16.45 1.26
C LEU A 213 -6.77 16.48 2.78
N ARG A 214 -7.84 16.73 3.52
CA ARG A 214 -7.87 16.69 4.99
C ARG A 214 -8.71 15.51 5.48
N GLY A 215 -8.52 15.12 6.74
CA GLY A 215 -9.15 13.96 7.34
C GLY A 215 -8.39 12.67 7.06
N SER A 216 -9.03 11.53 7.12
CA SER A 216 -8.39 10.23 6.91
C SER A 216 -8.26 9.91 5.42
N ARG A 217 -7.04 9.63 4.95
CA ARG A 217 -6.72 9.26 3.56
C ARG A 217 -5.96 7.94 3.58
N LEU A 218 -6.43 6.95 2.83
CA LEU A 218 -5.92 5.57 2.89
C LEU A 218 -5.43 5.12 1.52
N LEU A 219 -4.20 4.65 1.48
CA LEU A 219 -3.53 4.11 0.30
C LEU A 219 -3.25 2.62 0.50
N LEU A 220 -3.84 1.79 -0.33
CA LEU A 220 -3.60 0.36 -0.39
C LEU A 220 -2.63 0.08 -1.53
N VAL A 221 -1.38 -0.24 -1.19
CA VAL A 221 -0.27 -0.31 -2.13
C VAL A 221 0.20 -1.75 -2.26
N LEU A 222 -0.03 -2.39 -3.41
CA LEU A 222 0.50 -3.72 -3.67
C LEU A 222 2.02 -3.67 -3.62
N ALA A 223 2.60 -4.57 -2.85
CA ALA A 223 4.03 -4.64 -2.54
C ALA A 223 4.60 -6.01 -2.93
N PRO A 224 4.93 -6.24 -4.22
CA PRO A 224 5.50 -7.53 -4.64
C PRO A 224 6.70 -7.90 -3.76
N CYS A 225 6.64 -9.10 -3.19
CA CYS A 225 7.62 -9.58 -2.22
C CYS A 225 8.46 -10.72 -2.81
N PRO A 226 9.71 -10.48 -3.24
CA PRO A 226 10.53 -11.53 -3.85
C PRO A 226 10.64 -12.77 -2.99
N THR A 227 10.92 -12.60 -1.71
CA THR A 227 11.09 -13.70 -0.76
C THR A 227 9.79 -14.47 -0.52
N GLY A 228 8.68 -13.75 -0.28
CA GLY A 228 7.40 -14.39 0.03
C GLY A 228 6.66 -14.96 -1.17
N TRP A 229 6.81 -14.34 -2.35
CA TRP A 229 6.15 -14.80 -3.57
C TRP A 229 7.03 -15.75 -4.40
N GLY A 230 8.34 -15.81 -4.12
CA GLY A 230 9.29 -16.72 -4.78
C GLY A 230 9.59 -16.32 -6.22
N PHE A 231 10.16 -15.13 -6.41
CA PHE A 231 10.65 -14.63 -7.69
C PHE A 231 12.00 -13.90 -7.52
N GLU A 232 12.73 -13.72 -8.61
CA GLU A 232 14.02 -13.04 -8.58
C GLU A 232 13.86 -11.53 -8.29
N PRO A 233 14.68 -10.93 -7.39
CA PRO A 233 14.56 -9.53 -7.01
C PRO A 233 14.49 -8.53 -8.17
N GLY A 234 15.18 -8.80 -9.28
CA GLY A 234 15.16 -7.96 -10.48
C GLY A 234 13.85 -7.98 -11.26
N GLU A 235 12.95 -8.94 -11.00
CA GLU A 235 11.67 -9.08 -11.69
C GLU A 235 10.53 -8.29 -11.00
N MET A 236 10.78 -7.68 -9.84
CA MET A 236 9.75 -7.04 -9.01
C MET A 236 8.88 -6.04 -9.80
N ALA A 237 9.48 -5.17 -10.58
CA ALA A 237 8.75 -4.17 -11.38
C ALA A 237 7.92 -4.82 -12.50
N GLU A 238 8.43 -5.87 -13.13
CA GLU A 238 7.71 -6.62 -14.16
C GLU A 238 6.49 -7.33 -13.57
N ILE A 239 6.67 -8.03 -12.47
CA ILE A 239 5.57 -8.70 -11.74
C ILE A 239 4.51 -7.68 -11.31
N GLY A 240 4.92 -6.51 -10.83
CA GLY A 240 4.01 -5.43 -10.50
C GLY A 240 3.20 -4.94 -11.71
N ARG A 241 3.84 -4.76 -12.87
CA ARG A 241 3.14 -4.40 -14.12
C ARG A 241 2.19 -5.48 -14.59
N LEU A 242 2.56 -6.76 -14.45
CA LEU A 242 1.69 -7.88 -14.78
C LEU A 242 0.44 -7.93 -13.88
N ALA A 243 0.56 -7.62 -12.59
CA ALA A 243 -0.60 -7.53 -11.70
C ALA A 243 -1.64 -6.51 -12.22
N VAL A 244 -1.17 -5.36 -12.72
CA VAL A 244 -2.04 -4.32 -13.32
C VAL A 244 -2.52 -4.75 -14.72
N ALA A 245 -1.64 -5.30 -15.57
CA ALA A 245 -1.95 -5.65 -16.95
C ALA A 245 -2.96 -6.79 -17.09
N THR A 246 -2.97 -7.74 -16.14
CA THR A 246 -3.96 -8.81 -16.05
C THR A 246 -5.26 -8.36 -15.39
N GLY A 247 -5.27 -7.18 -14.76
CA GLY A 247 -6.41 -6.69 -13.98
C GLY A 247 -6.55 -7.35 -12.61
N PHE A 248 -5.58 -8.16 -12.19
CA PHE A 248 -5.55 -8.78 -10.87
C PHE A 248 -5.45 -7.74 -9.74
N TRP A 249 -4.73 -6.63 -10.01
CA TRP A 249 -4.65 -5.47 -9.14
C TRP A 249 -5.22 -4.22 -9.84
N PRO A 250 -6.50 -3.87 -9.62
CA PRO A 250 -7.10 -2.67 -10.20
C PRO A 250 -6.50 -1.41 -9.57
N LEU A 251 -6.09 -0.46 -10.39
CA LEU A 251 -5.72 0.88 -9.95
C LEU A 251 -6.95 1.76 -9.94
N LYS A 252 -7.42 2.11 -8.74
CA LYS A 252 -8.66 2.86 -8.53
C LYS A 252 -8.54 3.82 -7.35
N GLU A 253 -9.43 4.78 -7.32
CA GLU A 253 -9.56 5.72 -6.21
C GLU A 253 -11.03 6.06 -5.94
N TRP A 254 -11.30 6.45 -4.71
CA TRP A 254 -12.58 6.94 -4.25
C TRP A 254 -12.39 8.19 -3.39
N GLU A 255 -13.23 9.18 -3.58
CA GLU A 255 -13.29 10.40 -2.77
C GLU A 255 -14.67 10.56 -2.17
N ARG A 256 -14.73 10.95 -0.89
CA ARG A 256 -16.00 11.24 -0.22
C ARG A 256 -16.81 12.32 -0.96
N ALA A 257 -16.16 13.34 -1.50
CA ALA A 257 -16.82 14.45 -2.19
C ALA A 257 -17.61 14.01 -3.42
N SER A 258 -17.14 13.00 -4.16
CA SER A 258 -17.83 12.49 -5.34
C SER A 258 -18.69 11.25 -5.06
N GLY A 259 -18.35 10.49 -4.01
CA GLY A 259 -18.94 9.19 -3.70
C GLY A 259 -18.69 8.11 -4.75
N ARG A 260 -17.82 8.37 -5.74
CA ARG A 260 -17.60 7.49 -6.90
C ARG A 260 -16.25 6.82 -6.87
N VAL A 261 -16.21 5.56 -7.35
CA VAL A 261 -14.96 4.87 -7.64
C VAL A 261 -14.54 5.19 -9.06
N VAL A 262 -13.29 5.63 -9.23
CA VAL A 262 -12.69 5.93 -10.53
C VAL A 262 -11.49 5.01 -10.73
N HIS A 263 -11.42 4.30 -11.87
CA HIS A 263 -10.25 3.52 -12.26
C HIS A 263 -9.25 4.41 -12.99
N THR A 264 -8.03 4.54 -12.44
CA THR A 264 -7.01 5.45 -12.99
C THR A 264 -6.25 4.83 -14.15
N LYS A 265 -6.27 3.49 -14.28
CA LYS A 265 -5.68 2.76 -15.40
C LYS A 265 -6.53 1.54 -15.74
N VAL A 266 -7.05 1.52 -16.94
CA VAL A 266 -7.80 0.39 -17.50
C VAL A 266 -7.11 -0.08 -18.77
N ARG A 267 -6.61 -1.32 -18.77
CA ARG A 267 -6.03 -1.93 -19.98
C ARG A 267 -7.08 -2.79 -20.68
N ARG A 268 -7.20 -2.63 -21.97
CA ARG A 268 -8.04 -3.47 -22.85
C ARG A 268 -7.29 -3.77 -24.15
N PRO A 269 -7.17 -5.05 -24.60
CA PRO A 269 -7.52 -6.24 -23.82
C PRO A 269 -6.59 -6.44 -22.62
N ARG A 270 -7.09 -7.07 -21.56
CA ARG A 270 -6.28 -7.51 -20.41
C ARG A 270 -5.51 -8.78 -20.78
N LEU A 271 -4.34 -8.95 -20.18
CA LEU A 271 -3.60 -10.20 -20.28
C LEU A 271 -4.31 -11.30 -19.46
N PRO A 272 -4.19 -12.58 -19.84
CA PRO A 272 -4.64 -13.67 -18.98
C PRO A 272 -3.95 -13.62 -17.61
N VAL A 273 -4.68 -13.95 -16.55
CA VAL A 273 -4.13 -13.91 -15.18
C VAL A 273 -2.93 -14.87 -15.00
N GLU A 274 -2.86 -15.93 -15.79
CA GLU A 274 -1.75 -16.89 -15.79
C GLU A 274 -0.39 -16.24 -16.02
N GLU A 275 -0.32 -15.16 -16.83
CA GLU A 275 0.93 -14.43 -17.08
C GLU A 275 1.52 -13.83 -15.78
N TYR A 276 0.66 -13.38 -14.87
CA TYR A 276 1.04 -12.89 -13.57
C TYR A 276 1.38 -14.02 -12.59
N LEU A 277 0.54 -15.06 -12.54
CA LEU A 277 0.67 -16.15 -11.55
C LEU A 277 1.91 -17.00 -11.81
N ARG A 278 2.19 -17.33 -13.09
CA ARG A 278 3.30 -18.20 -13.50
C ARG A 278 4.68 -17.69 -13.07
N ARG A 279 4.83 -16.38 -12.91
CA ARG A 279 6.07 -15.72 -12.50
C ARG A 279 6.38 -15.86 -11.00
N GLN A 280 5.47 -16.46 -10.22
CA GLN A 280 5.55 -16.49 -8.76
C GLN A 280 5.61 -17.93 -8.24
N GLY A 281 6.65 -18.24 -7.48
CA GLY A 281 6.86 -19.58 -6.89
C GLY A 281 5.67 -20.03 -6.01
N ARG A 282 4.99 -19.08 -5.36
CA ARG A 282 3.81 -19.38 -4.53
C ARG A 282 2.61 -19.95 -5.31
N PHE A 283 2.61 -19.82 -6.64
CA PHE A 283 1.60 -20.41 -7.54
C PHE A 283 2.15 -21.54 -8.42
N ARG A 284 3.42 -21.93 -8.27
CA ARG A 284 4.05 -22.97 -9.11
C ARG A 284 3.22 -24.26 -9.16
N HIS A 285 2.62 -24.65 -8.03
CA HIS A 285 1.80 -25.86 -7.94
C HIS A 285 0.54 -25.86 -8.82
N LEU A 286 0.13 -24.71 -9.35
CA LEU A 286 -0.96 -24.62 -10.32
C LEU A 286 -0.50 -24.95 -11.74
N PHE A 287 0.81 -25.06 -11.96
CA PHE A 287 1.41 -25.29 -13.27
C PHE A 287 2.21 -26.60 -13.33
N GLU A 288 2.78 -27.03 -12.21
CA GLU A 288 3.69 -28.19 -12.10
C GLU A 288 3.30 -29.08 -10.91
N PRO A 289 3.43 -30.44 -11.04
CA PRO A 289 3.83 -31.21 -12.22
C PRO A 289 2.74 -31.31 -13.30
N ALA A 290 1.50 -30.93 -12.98
CA ALA A 290 0.38 -30.89 -13.90
C ALA A 290 -0.38 -29.57 -13.75
N ARG A 291 -0.89 -29.04 -14.86
CA ARG A 291 -1.65 -27.80 -14.86
C ARG A 291 -3.02 -27.97 -14.18
N ASP A 292 -3.31 -27.20 -13.12
CA ASP A 292 -4.61 -27.15 -12.47
C ASP A 292 -5.53 -26.15 -13.20
N ALA A 293 -6.10 -26.62 -14.30
CA ALA A 293 -6.95 -25.78 -15.17
C ALA A 293 -8.18 -25.26 -14.42
N ARG A 294 -8.73 -26.01 -13.43
CA ARG A 294 -9.90 -25.63 -12.67
C ARG A 294 -9.60 -24.41 -11.79
N ARG A 295 -8.55 -24.46 -10.97
CA ARG A 295 -8.18 -23.33 -10.10
C ARG A 295 -7.76 -22.08 -10.89
N LEU A 296 -7.04 -22.27 -11.99
CA LEU A 296 -6.65 -21.16 -12.87
C LEU A 296 -7.89 -20.48 -13.49
N ALA A 297 -8.90 -21.26 -13.91
CA ALA A 297 -10.17 -20.74 -14.40
C ALA A 297 -10.97 -20.03 -13.30
N GLU A 298 -10.99 -20.54 -12.07
CA GLU A 298 -11.62 -19.90 -10.92
C GLU A 298 -11.01 -18.52 -10.63
N ILE A 299 -9.67 -18.40 -10.65
CA ILE A 299 -8.97 -17.13 -10.46
C ILE A 299 -9.27 -16.15 -11.60
N GLN A 300 -9.23 -16.62 -12.86
CA GLN A 300 -9.56 -15.80 -14.03
C GLN A 300 -11.01 -15.30 -13.96
N ALA A 301 -11.95 -16.16 -13.62
CA ALA A 301 -13.36 -15.81 -13.48
C ALA A 301 -13.59 -14.74 -12.40
N GLY A 302 -12.86 -14.79 -11.29
CA GLY A 302 -12.91 -13.75 -10.26
C GLY A 302 -12.44 -12.38 -10.78
N VAL A 303 -11.36 -12.35 -11.55
CA VAL A 303 -10.88 -11.11 -12.20
C VAL A 303 -11.91 -10.60 -13.22
N ASP A 304 -12.44 -11.49 -14.06
CA ASP A 304 -13.42 -11.10 -15.09
C ASP A 304 -14.73 -10.58 -14.48
N ALA A 305 -15.22 -11.21 -13.40
CA ALA A 305 -16.40 -10.77 -12.67
C ALA A 305 -16.22 -9.36 -12.07
N TYR A 306 -15.05 -9.07 -11.49
CA TYR A 306 -14.73 -7.72 -11.02
C TYR A 306 -14.83 -6.70 -12.16
N TRP A 307 -14.18 -6.98 -13.29
CA TRP A 307 -14.12 -6.03 -14.41
C TRP A 307 -15.42 -5.94 -15.24
N ALA A 308 -16.29 -6.94 -15.17
CA ALA A 308 -17.62 -6.86 -15.77
C ALA A 308 -18.50 -5.77 -15.12
N GLY A 309 -18.27 -5.48 -13.84
CA GLY A 309 -18.94 -4.38 -13.13
C GLY A 309 -18.30 -3.00 -13.34
N VAL A 310 -17.23 -2.91 -14.12
CA VAL A 310 -16.52 -1.65 -14.42
C VAL A 310 -16.83 -1.24 -15.85
N ALA A 311 -17.71 -0.23 -15.98
CA ALA A 311 -18.13 0.33 -17.29
C ALA A 311 -17.02 1.14 -17.97
#